data_d5c8ff8ef979d1c881ce5614b55e0e23
#
_entry.id   d5c8ff8ef979d1c881ce5614b55e0e23
#
_cell.length_a   1.000
_cell.length_b   1.000
_cell.length_c   1.000
_cell.angle_alpha   90.00
_cell.angle_beta   90.00
_cell.angle_gamma   90.00
#
_symmetry.space_group_name_H-M   'P 1'
#
loop_
_entity.id
_entity.type
_entity.pdbx_description
1 polymer ?
#
loop_
_entity_poly.entity_id
_entity_poly.type
_entity_poly.pdbx_seq_one_letter_code
_entity_poly.pdbx_strand_id
1 'polypeptide(L)'
;VPHKTLNNNLRVSLLECRSAQQIRQKLYAALPAFSDIFPASKDAHILIKPNLNSNMNALTGNTTDLRLLEALLSYLRDQGYRVITIGEGTSSGFHREKINIFSRLCVDKLAKRFNAKLLDLNFAPYTHVGFEYGEKAAVARICTEADFFINLPKLKTHFEAGLSVCLKNMMGTLVGLPNKQKTHRSLFKNILNLNKFVKPHLHIVDGLIAMEGTGPSSGTPVKVDLVLIGTDPYLLDLVCAKIAGFEYKEIPYLMLAKEQGLITQEYLNFVEAFVPKEAIKPFKRPHVNMLVRFVNNPKWQYSFIKIRLSPIMNKLFSLKSFGTFLNATGLRQDVFDTQDLCLQQMCLETASCDNCKKCQAYCPVGLNLPEQLQPLHEQCIGCLYCFLVCPKKAIKIKGDLGFFKEQLKRYDAITRSIT
;
A
#
# COMPACT_ATOMS: atom_id res chain seq x y z
N VAL A 1 4.71 -6.92 -22.95
CA VAL A 1 4.17 -7.19 -21.60
C VAL A 1 4.12 -8.69 -21.43
N PRO A 2 4.94 -9.31 -20.56
CA PRO A 2 4.78 -10.71 -20.25
C PRO A 2 3.40 -10.94 -19.60
N HIS A 3 2.55 -11.63 -20.33
CA HIS A 3 1.28 -12.14 -19.83
C HIS A 3 1.36 -13.65 -19.90
N LYS A 4 1.11 -14.35 -18.82
CA LYS A 4 1.16 -15.81 -18.77
C LYS A 4 0.02 -16.36 -17.95
N THR A 5 -0.56 -17.44 -18.42
CA THR A 5 -1.67 -18.15 -17.78
C THR A 5 -1.15 -19.48 -17.28
N LEU A 6 -1.39 -19.80 -16.01
CA LEU A 6 -1.10 -21.13 -15.46
C LEU A 6 -2.20 -22.12 -15.82
N ASN A 7 -3.46 -21.66 -15.73
CA ASN A 7 -4.67 -22.33 -16.21
C ASN A 7 -5.74 -21.26 -16.52
N ASN A 8 -6.92 -21.65 -17.02
CA ASN A 8 -7.94 -20.70 -17.47
C ASN A 8 -8.32 -19.61 -16.47
N ASN A 9 -8.06 -19.81 -15.18
CA ASN A 9 -8.42 -18.88 -14.10
C ASN A 9 -7.22 -18.17 -13.46
N LEU A 10 -5.98 -18.64 -13.69
CA LEU A 10 -4.78 -18.11 -13.04
C LEU A 10 -3.91 -17.35 -14.04
N ARG A 11 -4.07 -16.04 -14.07
CA ARG A 11 -3.40 -15.14 -15.01
C ARG A 11 -2.54 -14.14 -14.27
N VAL A 12 -1.34 -13.86 -14.79
CA VAL A 12 -0.43 -12.85 -14.27
C VAL A 12 0.15 -12.04 -15.43
N SER A 13 0.13 -10.71 -15.27
CA SER A 13 0.85 -9.75 -16.13
C SER A 13 1.87 -8.99 -15.33
N LEU A 14 3.06 -8.77 -15.90
CA LEU A 14 4.15 -7.99 -15.29
C LEU A 14 4.45 -6.80 -16.20
N LEU A 15 4.31 -5.58 -15.68
CA LEU A 15 4.44 -4.33 -16.40
C LEU A 15 5.64 -3.55 -15.84
N GLU A 16 6.63 -3.25 -16.65
CA GLU A 16 7.69 -2.33 -16.28
C GLU A 16 7.23 -0.89 -16.57
N CYS A 17 7.16 -0.02 -15.54
CA CYS A 17 6.59 1.32 -15.63
C CYS A 17 7.48 2.34 -14.91
N ARG A 18 7.97 3.36 -15.63
CA ARG A 18 8.90 4.37 -15.09
C ARG A 18 8.30 5.77 -14.96
N SER A 19 7.13 6.03 -15.56
CA SER A 19 6.45 7.33 -15.52
C SER A 19 4.94 7.16 -15.40
N ALA A 20 4.22 8.22 -15.01
CA ALA A 20 2.76 8.24 -14.97
C ALA A 20 2.14 7.87 -16.32
N GLN A 21 2.69 8.41 -17.41
CA GLN A 21 2.25 8.09 -18.76
C GLN A 21 2.43 6.60 -19.10
N GLN A 22 3.59 6.02 -18.78
CA GLN A 22 3.84 4.59 -19.03
C GLN A 22 2.94 3.70 -18.17
N ILE A 23 2.67 4.06 -16.91
CA ILE A 23 1.75 3.35 -16.05
C ILE A 23 0.37 3.29 -16.71
N ARG A 24 -0.16 4.45 -17.14
CA ARG A 24 -1.44 4.54 -17.80
C ARG A 24 -1.49 3.71 -19.09
N GLN A 25 -0.53 3.91 -20.00
CA GLN A 25 -0.47 3.18 -21.28
C GLN A 25 -0.42 1.66 -21.09
N LYS A 26 0.47 1.19 -20.20
CA LYS A 26 0.67 -0.26 -20.00
C LYS A 26 -0.48 -0.90 -19.24
N LEU A 27 -1.10 -0.17 -18.29
CA LEU A 27 -2.29 -0.65 -17.59
C LEU A 27 -3.47 -0.81 -18.58
N TYR A 28 -3.69 0.19 -19.45
CA TYR A 28 -4.71 0.13 -20.50
C TYR A 28 -4.48 -1.00 -21.50
N ALA A 29 -3.23 -1.32 -21.81
CA ALA A 29 -2.88 -2.43 -22.69
C ALA A 29 -3.03 -3.81 -22.02
N ALA A 30 -2.89 -3.89 -20.69
CA ALA A 30 -2.89 -5.16 -19.98
C ALA A 30 -4.28 -5.56 -19.46
N LEU A 31 -5.10 -4.60 -18.99
CA LEU A 31 -6.40 -4.91 -18.39
C LEU A 31 -7.40 -5.58 -19.33
N PRO A 32 -7.41 -5.36 -20.66
CA PRO A 32 -8.26 -6.13 -21.58
C PRO A 32 -8.09 -7.64 -21.52
N ALA A 33 -6.89 -8.14 -21.15
CA ALA A 33 -6.66 -9.58 -20.94
C ALA A 33 -7.43 -10.17 -19.73
N PHE A 34 -8.05 -9.31 -18.92
CA PHE A 34 -8.88 -9.67 -17.76
C PHE A 34 -10.34 -9.23 -17.94
N SER A 35 -10.75 -8.85 -19.17
CA SER A 35 -12.08 -8.26 -19.42
C SER A 35 -13.24 -9.19 -19.09
N ASP A 36 -13.02 -10.50 -19.17
CA ASP A 36 -14.00 -11.56 -18.87
C ASP A 36 -14.42 -11.63 -17.40
N ILE A 37 -13.59 -11.11 -16.46
CA ILE A 37 -13.94 -11.06 -15.03
C ILE A 37 -14.62 -9.76 -14.63
N PHE A 38 -14.57 -8.70 -15.46
CA PHE A 38 -15.23 -7.45 -15.16
C PHE A 38 -16.75 -7.57 -15.32
N PRO A 39 -17.55 -6.89 -14.45
CA PRO A 39 -18.99 -6.92 -14.58
C PRO A 39 -19.46 -6.33 -15.91
N ALA A 40 -20.45 -6.96 -16.52
CA ALA A 40 -21.07 -6.44 -17.75
C ALA A 40 -21.83 -5.13 -17.51
N SER A 41 -22.52 -5.02 -16.36
CA SER A 41 -23.22 -3.81 -15.96
C SER A 41 -22.23 -2.69 -15.64
N LYS A 42 -22.45 -1.50 -16.20
CA LYS A 42 -21.65 -0.30 -15.92
C LYS A 42 -22.06 0.41 -14.64
N ASP A 43 -23.19 0.03 -14.06
CA ASP A 43 -23.67 0.48 -12.74
C ASP A 43 -23.27 -0.50 -11.61
N ALA A 44 -22.51 -1.54 -11.94
CA ALA A 44 -21.94 -2.44 -10.94
C ALA A 44 -21.06 -1.67 -9.95
N HIS A 45 -21.19 -2.01 -8.67
CA HIS A 45 -20.42 -1.37 -7.61
C HIS A 45 -18.99 -1.91 -7.56
N ILE A 46 -18.03 -1.07 -7.92
CA ILE A 46 -16.60 -1.39 -7.90
C ILE A 46 -15.98 -0.88 -6.61
N LEU A 47 -15.43 -1.78 -5.81
CA LEU A 47 -14.60 -1.44 -4.66
C LEU A 47 -13.12 -1.50 -5.06
N ILE A 48 -12.38 -0.42 -4.83
CA ILE A 48 -10.92 -0.39 -4.91
C ILE A 48 -10.37 -0.29 -3.49
N LYS A 49 -9.52 -1.23 -3.09
CA LYS A 49 -8.84 -1.18 -1.81
C LYS A 49 -7.33 -0.98 -2.00
N PRO A 50 -6.82 0.26 -1.91
CA PRO A 50 -5.39 0.53 -1.89
C PRO A 50 -4.74 0.04 -0.58
N ASN A 51 -3.46 0.29 -0.42
CA ASN A 51 -2.75 0.20 0.85
C ASN A 51 -2.43 1.61 1.36
N LEU A 52 -3.19 2.10 2.33
CA LEU A 52 -3.04 3.42 2.94
C LEU A 52 -2.86 3.28 4.46
N ASN A 53 -1.92 2.45 4.89
CA ASN A 53 -1.73 2.12 6.29
C ASN A 53 -1.12 3.24 7.14
N SER A 54 -0.56 4.28 6.52
CA SER A 54 0.01 5.44 7.21
C SER A 54 -0.12 6.73 6.38
N ASN A 55 0.32 7.86 6.92
CA ASN A 55 0.36 9.15 6.23
C ASN A 55 1.63 9.38 5.41
N MET A 56 2.43 8.35 5.20
CA MET A 56 3.67 8.44 4.43
C MET A 56 3.38 8.46 2.93
N ASN A 57 4.00 9.42 2.23
CA ASN A 57 3.91 9.52 0.77
C ASN A 57 4.33 8.21 0.09
N ALA A 58 3.69 7.86 -1.02
CA ALA A 58 3.96 6.60 -1.72
C ALA A 58 5.40 6.45 -2.21
N LEU A 59 6.09 7.56 -2.45
CA LEU A 59 7.51 7.56 -2.84
C LEU A 59 8.45 7.11 -1.71
N THR A 60 7.94 6.98 -0.48
CA THR A 60 8.66 6.31 0.62
C THR A 60 8.59 4.78 0.56
N GLY A 61 7.83 4.23 -0.40
CA GLY A 61 7.54 2.80 -0.52
C GLY A 61 6.45 2.30 0.44
N ASN A 62 5.78 3.20 1.17
CA ASN A 62 4.84 2.81 2.23
C ASN A 62 3.41 2.57 1.74
N THR A 63 2.86 3.50 0.96
CA THR A 63 1.46 3.51 0.53
C THR A 63 1.33 3.33 -0.98
N THR A 64 0.14 3.02 -1.46
CA THR A 64 -0.16 2.88 -2.89
C THR A 64 0.10 4.18 -3.64
N ASP A 65 0.76 4.08 -4.78
CA ASP A 65 1.14 5.21 -5.62
C ASP A 65 -0.08 5.83 -6.32
N LEU A 66 -0.21 7.15 -6.19
CA LEU A 66 -1.33 7.89 -6.79
C LEU A 66 -1.35 7.82 -8.32
N ARG A 67 -0.18 7.64 -8.96
CA ARG A 67 -0.10 7.45 -10.42
C ARG A 67 -0.80 6.16 -10.86
N LEU A 68 -0.67 5.10 -10.08
CA LEU A 68 -1.32 3.83 -10.36
C LEU A 68 -2.83 3.89 -10.04
N LEU A 69 -3.20 4.52 -8.93
CA LEU A 69 -4.60 4.72 -8.56
C LEU A 69 -5.32 5.61 -9.58
N GLU A 70 -4.67 6.69 -10.04
CA GLU A 70 -5.20 7.56 -11.10
C GLU A 70 -5.42 6.81 -12.41
N ALA A 71 -4.41 6.05 -12.85
CA ALA A 71 -4.49 5.27 -14.08
C ALA A 71 -5.62 4.22 -14.03
N LEU A 72 -5.82 3.57 -12.87
CA LEU A 72 -6.93 2.63 -12.68
C LEU A 72 -8.28 3.33 -12.69
N LEU A 73 -8.43 4.45 -11.99
CA LEU A 73 -9.67 5.23 -11.97
C LEU A 73 -10.02 5.75 -13.38
N SER A 74 -9.01 6.24 -14.12
CA SER A 74 -9.18 6.64 -15.51
C SER A 74 -9.69 5.49 -16.38
N TYR A 75 -9.04 4.32 -16.29
CA TYR A 75 -9.46 3.15 -17.05
C TYR A 75 -10.91 2.77 -16.76
N LEU A 76 -11.29 2.66 -15.49
CA LEU A 76 -12.65 2.28 -15.10
C LEU A 76 -13.69 3.28 -15.61
N ARG A 77 -13.41 4.58 -15.56
CA ARG A 77 -14.28 5.64 -16.09
C ARG A 77 -14.39 5.55 -17.61
N ASP A 78 -13.29 5.34 -18.32
CA ASP A 78 -13.27 5.20 -19.78
C ASP A 78 -14.01 3.92 -20.24
N GLN A 79 -14.02 2.86 -19.40
CA GLN A 79 -14.86 1.68 -19.60
C GLN A 79 -16.34 1.91 -19.22
N GLY A 80 -16.71 3.09 -18.73
CA GLY A 80 -18.09 3.47 -18.41
C GLY A 80 -18.55 3.14 -16.99
N TYR A 81 -17.72 2.59 -16.10
CA TYR A 81 -18.11 2.29 -14.71
C TYR A 81 -18.33 3.58 -13.93
N ARG A 82 -19.47 3.68 -13.25
CA ARG A 82 -19.92 4.91 -12.58
C ARG A 82 -19.91 4.83 -11.07
N VAL A 83 -20.13 3.65 -10.49
CA VAL A 83 -20.25 3.44 -9.05
C VAL A 83 -18.94 2.88 -8.52
N ILE A 84 -18.02 3.78 -8.14
CA ILE A 84 -16.69 3.43 -7.64
C ILE A 84 -16.55 3.89 -6.20
N THR A 85 -16.10 2.99 -5.32
CA THR A 85 -15.73 3.29 -3.93
C THR A 85 -14.25 2.96 -3.72
N ILE A 86 -13.51 3.90 -3.14
CA ILE A 86 -12.15 3.67 -2.64
C ILE A 86 -12.26 3.45 -1.14
N GLY A 87 -11.97 2.23 -0.67
CA GLY A 87 -12.11 1.84 0.74
C GLY A 87 -10.78 1.42 1.36
N GLU A 88 -10.46 1.93 2.54
CA GLU A 88 -9.32 1.47 3.33
C GLU A 88 -9.60 1.57 4.83
N GLY A 89 -9.20 0.54 5.57
CA GLY A 89 -9.14 0.59 7.02
C GLY A 89 -7.72 0.93 7.46
N THR A 90 -7.45 2.21 7.68
CA THR A 90 -6.13 2.71 8.04
C THR A 90 -5.59 2.10 9.34
N SER A 91 -4.29 2.24 9.60
CA SER A 91 -3.66 1.77 10.83
C SER A 91 -4.38 2.31 12.07
N SER A 92 -4.48 1.45 13.07
CA SER A 92 -5.20 1.71 14.32
C SER A 92 -4.76 2.98 15.06
N GLY A 93 -3.50 3.38 14.91
CA GLY A 93 -2.99 4.59 15.53
C GLY A 93 -3.57 5.86 14.90
N PHE A 94 -3.61 5.92 13.58
CA PHE A 94 -4.19 7.05 12.85
C PHE A 94 -5.70 7.16 13.10
N HIS A 95 -6.39 6.01 13.08
CA HIS A 95 -7.81 5.96 13.43
C HIS A 95 -8.09 6.50 14.85
N ARG A 96 -7.31 6.09 15.86
CA ARG A 96 -7.46 6.55 17.24
C ARG A 96 -7.24 8.07 17.38
N GLU A 97 -6.24 8.60 16.68
CA GLU A 97 -5.92 10.03 16.68
C GLU A 97 -6.82 10.86 15.74
N LYS A 98 -7.84 10.25 15.13
CA LYS A 98 -8.77 10.86 14.17
C LYS A 98 -8.09 11.53 12.97
N ILE A 99 -6.95 11.00 12.54
CA ILE A 99 -6.20 11.52 11.42
C ILE A 99 -6.81 10.99 10.11
N ASN A 100 -7.22 11.88 9.22
CA ASN A 100 -7.75 11.52 7.90
C ASN A 100 -6.62 11.21 6.91
N ILE A 101 -6.36 9.92 6.71
CA ILE A 101 -5.30 9.44 5.82
C ILE A 101 -5.63 9.70 4.34
N PHE A 102 -6.90 9.64 3.94
CA PHE A 102 -7.28 9.95 2.55
C PHE A 102 -6.91 11.37 2.18
N SER A 103 -7.15 12.34 3.07
CA SER A 103 -6.81 13.74 2.86
C SER A 103 -5.29 13.95 2.86
N ARG A 104 -4.57 13.37 3.83
CA ARG A 104 -3.11 13.53 3.93
C ARG A 104 -2.34 12.95 2.75
N LEU A 105 -2.90 11.93 2.11
CA LEU A 105 -2.32 11.31 0.91
C LEU A 105 -2.92 11.84 -0.38
N CYS A 106 -3.78 12.89 -0.33
CA CYS A 106 -4.47 13.48 -1.48
C CYS A 106 -5.35 12.50 -2.28
N VAL A 107 -5.77 11.40 -1.66
CA VAL A 107 -6.69 10.43 -2.26
C VAL A 107 -8.09 11.02 -2.36
N ASP A 108 -8.48 11.88 -1.42
CA ASP A 108 -9.74 12.64 -1.43
C ASP A 108 -9.87 13.53 -2.68
N LYS A 109 -8.80 14.25 -3.03
CA LYS A 109 -8.78 15.09 -4.22
C LYS A 109 -8.84 14.27 -5.50
N LEU A 110 -8.16 13.14 -5.53
CA LEU A 110 -8.21 12.22 -6.64
C LEU A 110 -9.61 11.58 -6.77
N ALA A 111 -10.19 11.11 -5.66
CA ALA A 111 -11.55 10.56 -5.65
C ALA A 111 -12.59 11.58 -6.15
N LYS A 112 -12.50 12.85 -5.70
CA LYS A 112 -13.35 13.93 -6.18
C LYS A 112 -13.26 14.12 -7.71
N ARG A 113 -12.04 14.08 -8.28
CA ARG A 113 -11.82 14.21 -9.73
C ARG A 113 -12.55 13.13 -10.54
N PHE A 114 -12.65 11.91 -10.00
CA PHE A 114 -13.30 10.78 -10.66
C PHE A 114 -14.72 10.50 -10.16
N ASN A 115 -15.30 11.38 -9.32
CA ASN A 115 -16.58 11.16 -8.66
C ASN A 115 -16.67 9.78 -7.98
N ALA A 116 -15.59 9.36 -7.35
CA ALA A 116 -15.51 8.13 -6.56
C ALA A 116 -15.82 8.43 -5.09
N LYS A 117 -16.52 7.50 -4.42
CA LYS A 117 -16.79 7.59 -2.99
C LYS A 117 -15.55 7.16 -2.19
N LEU A 118 -15.36 7.79 -1.03
CA LEU A 118 -14.36 7.36 -0.04
C LEU A 118 -15.06 6.68 1.12
N LEU A 119 -14.50 5.58 1.60
CA LEU A 119 -15.02 4.84 2.75
C LEU A 119 -13.90 4.44 3.70
N ASP A 120 -13.94 4.96 4.93
CA ASP A 120 -13.10 4.42 6.00
C ASP A 120 -13.70 3.11 6.50
N LEU A 121 -13.05 2.00 6.17
CA LEU A 121 -13.51 0.65 6.52
C LEU A 121 -13.48 0.40 8.03
N ASN A 122 -12.80 1.24 8.83
CA ASN A 122 -12.85 1.14 10.30
C ASN A 122 -14.22 1.42 10.88
N PHE A 123 -15.10 2.10 10.13
CA PHE A 123 -16.46 2.48 10.54
C PHE A 123 -17.56 1.87 9.66
N ALA A 124 -17.20 1.01 8.73
CA ALA A 124 -18.16 0.43 7.80
C ALA A 124 -19.09 -0.58 8.50
N PRO A 125 -20.31 -0.78 7.99
CA PRO A 125 -21.11 -1.95 8.31
C PRO A 125 -20.32 -3.23 8.10
N TYR A 126 -20.52 -4.24 8.93
CA TYR A 126 -19.64 -5.42 8.93
C TYR A 126 -20.41 -6.74 8.95
N THR A 127 -19.71 -7.79 8.55
CA THR A 127 -20.01 -9.19 8.78
C THR A 127 -18.87 -9.82 9.58
N HIS A 128 -18.98 -11.09 9.96
CA HIS A 128 -17.95 -11.76 10.76
C HIS A 128 -17.23 -12.86 10.00
N VAL A 129 -15.92 -12.93 10.20
CA VAL A 129 -15.07 -14.05 9.77
C VAL A 129 -14.56 -14.82 10.99
N GLY A 130 -14.48 -16.15 10.86
CA GLY A 130 -13.88 -17.01 11.88
C GLY A 130 -12.35 -16.89 11.89
N PHE A 131 -11.79 -16.67 13.07
CA PHE A 131 -10.37 -16.68 13.35
C PHE A 131 -10.00 -17.88 14.24
N GLU A 132 -8.72 -18.12 14.39
CA GLU A 132 -8.19 -19.15 15.30
C GLU A 132 -8.69 -18.94 16.74
N TYR A 133 -8.70 -20.02 17.50
CA TYR A 133 -9.16 -20.07 18.89
C TYR A 133 -10.65 -19.71 19.09
N GLY A 134 -11.49 -19.95 18.06
CA GLY A 134 -12.92 -19.67 18.10
C GLY A 134 -13.30 -18.19 18.09
N GLU A 135 -12.35 -17.31 17.81
CA GLU A 135 -12.62 -15.88 17.72
C GLU A 135 -13.35 -15.52 16.42
N LYS A 136 -14.10 -14.43 16.49
CA LYS A 136 -14.73 -13.81 15.32
C LYS A 136 -14.21 -12.40 15.16
N ALA A 137 -13.83 -12.03 13.95
CA ALA A 137 -13.42 -10.67 13.60
C ALA A 137 -14.45 -10.04 12.67
N ALA A 138 -14.70 -8.74 12.85
CA ALA A 138 -15.58 -7.98 11.97
C ALA A 138 -14.83 -7.54 10.73
N VAL A 139 -15.40 -7.83 9.55
CA VAL A 139 -14.93 -7.45 8.21
C VAL A 139 -15.93 -6.49 7.61
N ALA A 140 -15.46 -5.40 6.99
CA ALA A 140 -16.33 -4.45 6.31
C ALA A 140 -17.16 -5.15 5.23
N ARG A 141 -18.47 -5.06 5.33
CA ARG A 141 -19.43 -5.81 4.51
C ARG A 141 -19.26 -5.54 3.02
N ILE A 142 -18.92 -4.31 2.65
CA ILE A 142 -18.64 -3.93 1.26
C ILE A 142 -17.54 -4.80 0.62
N CYS A 143 -16.59 -5.33 1.40
CA CYS A 143 -15.51 -6.18 0.90
C CYS A 143 -15.96 -7.59 0.50
N THR A 144 -17.20 -7.96 0.84
CA THR A 144 -17.82 -9.24 0.47
C THR A 144 -19.05 -9.07 -0.42
N GLU A 145 -19.60 -7.85 -0.53
CA GLU A 145 -20.85 -7.56 -1.24
C GLU A 145 -20.68 -6.68 -2.47
N ALA A 146 -19.51 -6.05 -2.67
CA ALA A 146 -19.26 -5.28 -3.90
C ALA A 146 -19.28 -6.22 -5.12
N ASP A 147 -19.92 -5.77 -6.22
CA ASP A 147 -20.03 -6.55 -7.46
C ASP A 147 -18.65 -6.86 -8.06
N PHE A 148 -17.69 -5.96 -7.88
CA PHE A 148 -16.31 -6.16 -8.30
C PHE A 148 -15.34 -5.53 -7.29
N PHE A 149 -14.44 -6.35 -6.74
CA PHE A 149 -13.47 -5.92 -5.76
C PHE A 149 -12.05 -5.97 -6.34
N ILE A 150 -11.38 -4.82 -6.41
CA ILE A 150 -9.98 -4.67 -6.83
C ILE A 150 -9.10 -4.42 -5.61
N ASN A 151 -8.18 -5.33 -5.34
CA ASN A 151 -7.13 -5.16 -4.34
C ASN A 151 -5.92 -4.46 -4.97
N LEU A 152 -5.49 -3.31 -4.44
CA LEU A 152 -4.38 -2.50 -4.93
C LEU A 152 -3.26 -2.39 -3.88
N PRO A 153 -2.57 -3.50 -3.54
CA PRO A 153 -1.56 -3.55 -2.49
C PRO A 153 -0.25 -2.89 -2.90
N LYS A 154 0.55 -2.55 -1.90
CA LYS A 154 1.95 -2.09 -2.04
C LYS A 154 2.91 -3.24 -1.79
N LEU A 155 3.90 -3.44 -2.66
CA LEU A 155 5.00 -4.37 -2.42
C LEU A 155 5.94 -3.79 -1.36
N LYS A 156 6.03 -4.44 -0.20
CA LYS A 156 6.91 -4.00 0.89
C LYS A 156 7.29 -5.13 1.83
N THR A 157 8.46 -5.01 2.45
CA THR A 157 8.87 -5.87 3.56
C THR A 157 7.98 -5.63 4.79
N HIS A 158 7.98 -6.60 5.68
CA HIS A 158 7.27 -6.51 6.95
C HIS A 158 8.05 -7.25 8.03
N PHE A 159 8.36 -6.57 9.14
CA PHE A 159 9.21 -7.12 10.19
C PHE A 159 8.69 -8.41 10.83
N GLU A 160 7.37 -8.65 10.85
CA GLU A 160 6.74 -9.83 11.45
C GLU A 160 6.37 -10.87 10.39
N ALA A 161 5.87 -10.45 9.23
CA ALA A 161 5.32 -11.32 8.20
C ALA A 161 6.26 -11.57 7.00
N GLY A 162 7.48 -11.04 7.01
CA GLY A 162 8.43 -11.10 5.90
C GLY A 162 8.08 -10.09 4.80
N LEU A 163 6.97 -10.29 4.11
CA LEU A 163 6.42 -9.38 3.11
C LEU A 163 4.98 -8.94 3.45
N SER A 164 4.57 -7.86 2.82
CA SER A 164 3.21 -7.36 2.80
C SER A 164 2.84 -7.07 1.35
N VAL A 165 1.93 -7.88 0.76
CA VAL A 165 1.42 -7.73 -0.60
C VAL A 165 -0.09 -8.01 -0.60
N CYS A 166 -0.60 -8.87 -1.49
CA CYS A 166 -2.04 -9.12 -1.69
C CYS A 166 -2.72 -9.68 -0.44
N LEU A 167 -2.20 -10.81 0.07
CA LEU A 167 -2.80 -11.54 1.18
C LEU A 167 -2.87 -10.67 2.45
N LYS A 168 -1.76 -10.00 2.77
CA LYS A 168 -1.69 -9.18 3.98
C LYS A 168 -2.45 -7.86 3.85
N ASN A 169 -2.64 -7.31 2.63
CA ASN A 169 -3.42 -6.10 2.43
C ASN A 169 -4.88 -6.25 2.87
N MET A 170 -5.41 -7.47 2.88
CA MET A 170 -6.77 -7.75 3.36
C MET A 170 -6.97 -7.46 4.85
N MET A 171 -5.92 -7.36 5.66
CA MET A 171 -6.07 -6.91 7.05
C MET A 171 -6.70 -5.51 7.17
N GLY A 172 -6.56 -4.66 6.16
CA GLY A 172 -7.23 -3.36 6.09
C GLY A 172 -8.75 -3.45 5.87
N THR A 173 -9.33 -4.63 5.60
CA THR A 173 -10.78 -4.84 5.54
C THR A 173 -11.42 -5.05 6.91
N LEU A 174 -10.60 -5.28 7.95
CA LEU A 174 -11.07 -5.46 9.32
C LEU A 174 -11.54 -4.14 9.93
N VAL A 175 -12.74 -4.17 10.54
CA VAL A 175 -13.40 -3.00 11.11
C VAL A 175 -12.81 -2.66 12.49
N GLY A 176 -12.18 -1.51 12.59
CA GLY A 176 -11.67 -0.97 13.85
C GLY A 176 -10.47 -1.74 14.45
N LEU A 177 -9.89 -1.11 15.47
CA LEU A 177 -8.68 -1.61 16.14
C LEU A 177 -8.83 -3.00 16.79
N PRO A 178 -9.93 -3.31 17.51
CA PRO A 178 -10.05 -4.59 18.21
C PRO A 178 -9.97 -5.79 17.26
N ASN A 179 -10.59 -5.69 16.07
CA ASN A 179 -10.58 -6.78 15.09
C ASN A 179 -9.21 -6.97 14.44
N LYS A 180 -8.47 -5.88 14.20
CA LYS A 180 -7.08 -5.95 13.70
C LYS A 180 -6.15 -6.61 14.73
N GLN A 181 -6.35 -6.33 16.02
CA GLN A 181 -5.57 -6.95 17.10
C GLN A 181 -5.83 -8.45 17.25
N LYS A 182 -7.07 -8.92 17.03
CA LYS A 182 -7.40 -10.35 17.03
C LYS A 182 -6.56 -11.13 16.01
N THR A 183 -6.21 -10.51 14.87
CA THR A 183 -5.37 -11.16 13.86
C THR A 183 -4.02 -11.60 14.43
N HIS A 184 -3.41 -10.79 15.31
CA HIS A 184 -2.10 -11.06 15.88
C HIS A 184 -2.07 -12.22 16.88
N ARG A 185 -3.21 -12.76 17.34
CA ARG A 185 -3.23 -13.97 18.16
C ARG A 185 -2.71 -15.21 17.43
N SER A 186 -2.90 -15.24 16.11
CA SER A 186 -2.34 -16.26 15.20
C SER A 186 -2.21 -15.64 13.81
N LEU A 187 -1.27 -14.71 13.68
CA LEU A 187 -1.19 -13.77 12.54
C LEU A 187 -1.26 -14.50 11.19
N PHE A 188 -0.43 -15.50 10.99
CA PHE A 188 -0.30 -16.12 9.66
C PHE A 188 -1.53 -16.96 9.30
N LYS A 189 -2.08 -17.72 10.26
CA LYS A 189 -3.33 -18.47 10.05
C LYS A 189 -4.52 -17.54 9.82
N ASN A 190 -4.61 -16.44 10.59
CA ASN A 190 -5.70 -15.47 10.47
C ASN A 190 -5.62 -14.66 9.18
N ILE A 191 -4.42 -14.41 8.63
CA ILE A 191 -4.26 -13.87 7.26
C ILE A 191 -4.87 -14.84 6.25
N LEU A 192 -4.57 -16.14 6.34
CA LEU A 192 -5.14 -17.14 5.42
C LEU A 192 -6.66 -17.28 5.59
N ASN A 193 -7.16 -17.34 6.83
CA ASN A 193 -8.60 -17.41 7.11
C ASN A 193 -9.34 -16.18 6.56
N LEU A 194 -8.77 -14.99 6.70
CA LEU A 194 -9.34 -13.76 6.15
C LEU A 194 -9.43 -13.82 4.61
N ASN A 195 -8.38 -14.31 3.94
CA ASN A 195 -8.36 -14.41 2.47
C ASN A 195 -9.22 -15.57 1.92
N LYS A 196 -9.55 -16.58 2.72
CA LYS A 196 -10.58 -17.56 2.37
C LYS A 196 -11.98 -16.95 2.37
N PHE A 197 -12.21 -15.92 3.18
CA PHE A 197 -13.49 -15.24 3.33
C PHE A 197 -13.63 -14.01 2.42
N VAL A 198 -12.62 -13.14 2.37
CA VAL A 198 -12.59 -11.95 1.52
C VAL A 198 -11.84 -12.29 0.23
N LYS A 199 -12.53 -12.25 -0.90
CA LYS A 199 -11.99 -12.69 -2.20
C LYS A 199 -12.06 -11.54 -3.23
N PRO A 200 -11.03 -10.69 -3.33
CA PRO A 200 -10.96 -9.74 -4.45
C PRO A 200 -10.96 -10.46 -5.79
N HIS A 201 -11.63 -9.89 -6.78
CA HIS A 201 -11.70 -10.42 -8.15
C HIS A 201 -10.42 -10.15 -8.94
N LEU A 202 -9.76 -9.02 -8.64
CA LEU A 202 -8.54 -8.59 -9.32
C LEU A 202 -7.55 -8.02 -8.31
N HIS A 203 -6.28 -8.29 -8.50
CA HIS A 203 -5.18 -7.72 -7.72
C HIS A 203 -4.26 -6.95 -8.67
N ILE A 204 -3.92 -5.71 -8.31
CA ILE A 204 -2.96 -4.87 -9.03
C ILE A 204 -1.90 -4.42 -8.04
N VAL A 205 -0.76 -5.10 -8.04
CA VAL A 205 0.32 -4.84 -7.08
C VAL A 205 1.14 -3.65 -7.51
N ASP A 206 1.25 -2.69 -6.63
CA ASP A 206 2.15 -1.55 -6.77
C ASP A 206 3.56 -1.91 -6.32
N GLY A 207 4.42 -2.20 -7.27
CA GLY A 207 5.86 -2.37 -7.13
C GLY A 207 6.65 -1.23 -7.77
N LEU A 208 6.06 -0.04 -7.99
CA LEU A 208 6.78 1.10 -8.60
C LEU A 208 7.95 1.55 -7.72
N ILE A 209 7.62 2.06 -6.53
CA ILE A 209 8.56 2.33 -5.46
C ILE A 209 8.16 1.44 -4.29
N ALA A 210 8.87 0.35 -4.11
CA ALA A 210 8.64 -0.60 -3.04
C ALA A 210 9.33 -0.18 -1.73
N MET A 211 9.17 -0.95 -0.66
CA MET A 211 9.90 -0.73 0.59
C MET A 211 10.69 -1.97 0.97
N GLU A 212 11.95 -1.79 1.33
CA GLU A 212 12.85 -2.80 1.85
C GLU A 212 13.24 -2.54 3.32
N GLY A 213 13.87 -3.49 4.00
CA GLY A 213 14.32 -3.35 5.39
C GLY A 213 13.18 -3.43 6.40
N THR A 214 13.16 -2.58 7.41
CA THR A 214 12.22 -2.66 8.55
C THR A 214 10.84 -2.09 8.20
N GLY A 215 10.18 -2.69 7.18
CA GLY A 215 8.77 -2.38 6.88
C GLY A 215 7.82 -2.85 8.00
N PRO A 216 6.56 -2.41 8.00
CA PRO A 216 5.85 -1.76 6.90
C PRO A 216 5.97 -0.23 6.86
N SER A 217 6.58 0.44 7.87
CA SER A 217 6.57 1.92 7.97
C SER A 217 7.97 2.53 8.08
N SER A 218 8.95 1.79 8.61
CA SER A 218 10.32 2.30 8.90
C SER A 218 11.39 1.80 7.93
N GLY A 219 10.99 1.14 6.84
CA GLY A 219 11.91 0.70 5.79
C GLY A 219 12.39 1.86 4.91
N THR A 220 13.21 1.54 3.93
CA THR A 220 13.73 2.47 2.92
C THR A 220 13.08 2.22 1.56
N PRO A 221 12.83 3.27 0.75
CA PRO A 221 12.29 3.09 -0.58
C PRO A 221 13.30 2.36 -1.48
N VAL A 222 12.79 1.50 -2.35
CA VAL A 222 13.55 0.84 -3.40
C VAL A 222 12.77 0.92 -4.72
N LYS A 223 13.43 1.43 -5.75
CA LYS A 223 12.85 1.57 -7.08
C LYS A 223 12.83 0.19 -7.77
N VAL A 224 11.65 -0.32 -8.02
CA VAL A 224 11.46 -1.60 -8.72
C VAL A 224 10.86 -1.38 -10.09
N ASP A 225 10.05 -0.32 -10.27
CA ASP A 225 9.42 0.10 -11.53
C ASP A 225 8.46 -0.97 -12.12
N LEU A 226 7.86 -1.81 -11.30
CA LEU A 226 6.99 -2.89 -11.72
C LEU A 226 5.55 -2.69 -11.21
N VAL A 227 4.58 -3.06 -12.04
CA VAL A 227 3.19 -3.28 -11.66
C VAL A 227 2.84 -4.71 -12.05
N LEU A 228 2.20 -5.47 -11.15
CA LEU A 228 1.72 -6.82 -11.42
C LEU A 228 0.21 -6.85 -11.37
N ILE A 229 -0.41 -7.55 -12.30
CA ILE A 229 -1.87 -7.74 -12.36
C ILE A 229 -2.14 -9.24 -12.34
N GLY A 230 -3.13 -9.67 -11.56
CA GLY A 230 -3.51 -11.07 -11.56
C GLY A 230 -4.78 -11.36 -10.74
N THR A 231 -5.25 -12.58 -10.85
CA THR A 231 -6.51 -13.05 -10.25
C THR A 231 -6.30 -13.82 -8.95
N ASP A 232 -5.09 -14.34 -8.71
CA ASP A 232 -4.79 -15.17 -7.54
C ASP A 232 -3.78 -14.48 -6.61
N PRO A 233 -4.13 -14.22 -5.33
CA PRO A 233 -3.25 -13.53 -4.39
C PRO A 233 -2.05 -14.36 -3.95
N TYR A 234 -2.16 -15.70 -3.90
CA TYR A 234 -1.06 -16.57 -3.51
C TYR A 234 0.03 -16.57 -4.57
N LEU A 235 -0.39 -16.67 -5.85
CA LEU A 235 0.52 -16.65 -6.99
C LEU A 235 1.23 -15.29 -7.08
N LEU A 236 0.49 -14.19 -6.92
CA LEU A 236 1.07 -12.84 -6.95
C LEU A 236 2.04 -12.58 -5.79
N ASP A 237 1.72 -13.03 -4.57
CA ASP A 237 2.61 -12.90 -3.43
C ASP A 237 3.90 -13.73 -3.62
N LEU A 238 3.83 -14.91 -4.26
CA LEU A 238 5.00 -15.69 -4.64
C LEU A 238 5.86 -14.98 -5.71
N VAL A 239 5.22 -14.42 -6.75
CA VAL A 239 5.93 -13.63 -7.77
C VAL A 239 6.63 -12.43 -7.14
N CYS A 240 5.94 -11.72 -6.24
CA CYS A 240 6.51 -10.59 -5.49
C CYS A 240 7.66 -11.02 -4.58
N ALA A 241 7.56 -12.17 -3.92
CA ALA A 241 8.62 -12.74 -3.12
C ALA A 241 9.87 -12.99 -3.97
N LYS A 242 9.71 -13.64 -5.13
CA LYS A 242 10.81 -13.89 -6.08
C LYS A 242 11.44 -12.60 -6.57
N ILE A 243 10.64 -11.60 -6.97
CA ILE A 243 11.14 -10.27 -7.39
C ILE A 243 11.96 -9.62 -6.27
N ALA A 244 11.49 -9.69 -5.01
CA ALA A 244 12.17 -9.14 -3.85
C ALA A 244 13.34 -10.02 -3.35
N GLY A 245 13.65 -11.13 -4.03
CA GLY A 245 14.73 -12.05 -3.70
C GLY A 245 14.49 -12.87 -2.43
N PHE A 246 13.22 -13.11 -2.06
CA PHE A 246 12.84 -13.99 -0.96
C PHE A 246 12.47 -15.38 -1.47
N GLU A 247 12.90 -16.40 -0.76
CA GLU A 247 12.29 -17.71 -0.87
C GLU A 247 10.93 -17.72 -0.14
N TYR A 248 9.94 -18.47 -0.66
CA TYR A 248 8.61 -18.53 -0.01
C TYR A 248 8.68 -19.04 1.45
N LYS A 249 9.69 -19.86 1.77
CA LYS A 249 9.95 -20.38 3.13
C LYS A 249 10.36 -19.28 4.12
N GLU A 250 10.89 -18.16 3.64
CA GLU A 250 11.25 -17.01 4.48
C GLU A 250 10.01 -16.16 4.85
N ILE A 251 8.85 -16.44 4.23
CA ILE A 251 7.61 -15.70 4.41
C ILE A 251 6.60 -16.62 5.12
N PRO A 252 6.38 -16.46 6.43
CA PRO A 252 5.66 -17.45 7.24
C PRO A 252 4.25 -17.77 6.74
N TYR A 253 3.49 -16.80 6.24
CA TYR A 253 2.14 -17.07 5.73
C TYR A 253 2.15 -17.80 4.35
N LEU A 254 3.20 -17.63 3.53
CA LEU A 254 3.35 -18.40 2.28
C LEU A 254 3.81 -19.84 2.57
N MET A 255 4.73 -20.01 3.53
CA MET A 255 5.13 -21.32 3.99
C MET A 255 3.91 -22.11 4.51
N LEU A 256 3.11 -21.47 5.38
CA LEU A 256 1.89 -22.08 5.91
C LEU A 256 0.84 -22.36 4.80
N ALA A 257 0.71 -21.47 3.81
CA ALA A 257 -0.17 -21.68 2.67
C ALA A 257 0.25 -22.91 1.84
N LYS A 258 1.56 -23.12 1.67
CA LYS A 258 2.12 -24.33 1.05
C LYS A 258 1.79 -25.60 1.84
N GLU A 259 1.96 -25.56 3.17
CA GLU A 259 1.62 -26.67 4.07
C GLU A 259 0.13 -27.03 4.03
N GLN A 260 -0.75 -26.03 3.87
CA GLN A 260 -2.20 -26.21 3.73
C GLN A 260 -2.66 -26.59 2.30
N GLY A 261 -1.74 -26.76 1.34
CA GLY A 261 -2.07 -27.09 -0.04
C GLY A 261 -2.68 -25.93 -0.85
N LEU A 262 -2.69 -24.69 -0.33
CA LEU A 262 -3.16 -23.49 -1.04
C LEU A 262 -2.16 -23.03 -2.10
N ILE A 263 -0.89 -23.38 -1.95
CA ILE A 263 0.17 -23.21 -2.93
C ILE A 263 0.60 -24.59 -3.40
N THR A 264 0.44 -24.86 -4.71
CA THR A 264 0.83 -26.14 -5.32
C THR A 264 2.27 -26.11 -5.84
N GLN A 265 2.80 -27.25 -6.29
CA GLN A 265 4.11 -27.27 -6.95
C GLN A 265 4.07 -26.54 -8.31
N GLU A 266 2.92 -26.55 -8.98
CA GLU A 266 2.72 -25.82 -10.24
C GLU A 266 2.89 -24.31 -10.07
N TYR A 267 2.43 -23.72 -8.94
CA TYR A 267 2.65 -22.32 -8.64
C TYR A 267 4.14 -22.00 -8.55
N LEU A 268 4.90 -22.84 -7.84
CA LEU A 268 6.35 -22.63 -7.68
C LEU A 268 7.07 -22.75 -9.04
N ASN A 269 6.73 -23.75 -9.84
CA ASN A 269 7.30 -23.94 -11.18
C ASN A 269 6.95 -22.76 -12.11
N PHE A 270 5.70 -22.28 -12.02
CA PHE A 270 5.27 -21.09 -12.78
C PHE A 270 6.10 -19.87 -12.42
N VAL A 271 6.29 -19.58 -11.12
CA VAL A 271 7.04 -18.42 -10.65
C VAL A 271 8.48 -18.46 -11.15
N GLU A 272 9.14 -19.62 -11.09
CA GLU A 272 10.50 -19.80 -11.61
C GLU A 272 10.60 -19.52 -13.13
N ALA A 273 9.59 -19.93 -13.89
CA ALA A 273 9.56 -19.72 -15.35
C ALA A 273 9.03 -18.34 -15.77
N PHE A 274 8.28 -17.65 -14.88
CA PHE A 274 7.62 -16.38 -15.21
C PHE A 274 8.47 -15.16 -14.86
N VAL A 275 9.19 -15.17 -13.73
CA VAL A 275 9.94 -14.01 -13.27
C VAL A 275 11.31 -13.98 -13.96
N PRO A 276 11.55 -13.01 -14.85
CA PRO A 276 12.85 -12.89 -15.50
C PRO A 276 13.91 -12.45 -14.48
N LYS A 277 15.15 -12.90 -14.67
CA LYS A 277 16.27 -12.61 -13.75
C LYS A 277 16.49 -11.11 -13.55
N GLU A 278 16.29 -10.32 -14.59
CA GLU A 278 16.45 -8.87 -14.60
C GLU A 278 15.41 -8.15 -13.72
N ALA A 279 14.25 -8.78 -13.48
CA ALA A 279 13.22 -8.26 -12.60
C ALA A 279 13.52 -8.52 -11.10
N ILE A 280 14.46 -9.41 -10.80
CA ILE A 280 14.81 -9.76 -9.42
C ILE A 280 15.67 -8.63 -8.84
N LYS A 281 15.15 -8.04 -7.75
CA LYS A 281 15.81 -6.98 -6.98
C LYS A 281 15.85 -7.41 -5.52
N PRO A 282 16.94 -8.01 -5.04
CA PRO A 282 17.02 -8.49 -3.67
C PRO A 282 16.85 -7.35 -2.67
N PHE A 283 15.78 -7.42 -1.87
CA PHE A 283 15.50 -6.45 -0.84
C PHE A 283 16.32 -6.73 0.42
N LYS A 284 16.70 -5.67 1.11
CA LYS A 284 17.23 -5.79 2.47
C LYS A 284 16.19 -6.45 3.35
N ARG A 285 16.62 -7.50 4.10
CA ARG A 285 15.75 -8.21 5.04
C ARG A 285 15.36 -7.28 6.19
N PRO A 286 14.15 -7.46 6.78
CA PRO A 286 13.79 -6.74 7.98
C PRO A 286 14.78 -7.03 9.11
N HIS A 287 15.45 -6.00 9.59
CA HIS A 287 16.28 -6.14 10.78
C HIS A 287 15.42 -5.80 12.00
N VAL A 288 15.18 -6.80 12.83
CA VAL A 288 14.35 -6.65 14.02
C VAL A 288 15.27 -6.66 15.24
N ASN A 289 15.27 -5.56 15.99
CA ASN A 289 15.95 -5.45 17.27
C ASN A 289 15.48 -6.60 18.21
N MET A 290 16.39 -7.14 19.01
CA MET A 290 16.11 -8.27 19.94
C MET A 290 14.90 -7.98 20.84
N LEU A 291 14.73 -6.74 21.32
CA LEU A 291 13.60 -6.33 22.15
C LEU A 291 12.27 -6.42 21.39
N VAL A 292 12.23 -5.95 20.14
CA VAL A 292 11.05 -6.04 19.27
C VAL A 292 10.75 -7.51 18.94
N ARG A 293 11.76 -8.33 18.72
CA ARG A 293 11.62 -9.77 18.49
C ARG A 293 11.07 -10.49 19.74
N PHE A 294 11.51 -10.09 20.94
CA PHE A 294 11.00 -10.64 22.20
C PHE A 294 9.52 -10.27 22.43
N VAL A 295 9.16 -9.00 22.26
CA VAL A 295 7.78 -8.50 22.45
C VAL A 295 6.81 -9.11 21.44
N ASN A 296 7.25 -9.37 20.21
CA ASN A 296 6.44 -9.97 19.14
C ASN A 296 6.54 -11.50 19.08
N ASN A 297 7.18 -12.14 20.06
CA ASN A 297 7.22 -13.60 20.13
C ASN A 297 5.78 -14.13 20.33
N PRO A 298 5.29 -15.08 19.51
CA PRO A 298 3.91 -15.60 19.58
C PRO A 298 3.51 -16.11 20.97
N LYS A 299 4.47 -16.62 21.76
CA LYS A 299 4.22 -17.13 23.12
C LYS A 299 3.82 -16.03 24.11
N TRP A 300 4.34 -14.81 23.94
CA TRP A 300 4.17 -13.72 24.90
C TRP A 300 3.35 -12.55 24.33
N GLN A 301 3.24 -12.46 22.99
CA GLN A 301 2.63 -11.36 22.27
C GLN A 301 1.22 -11.05 22.77
N TYR A 302 0.41 -12.09 23.02
CA TYR A 302 -0.95 -11.90 23.53
C TYR A 302 -0.97 -11.24 24.92
N SER A 303 -0.11 -11.71 25.82
CA SER A 303 0.00 -11.12 27.17
C SER A 303 0.49 -9.68 27.13
N PHE A 304 1.48 -9.38 26.27
CA PHE A 304 1.94 -8.01 26.05
C PHE A 304 0.85 -7.10 25.45
N ILE A 305 0.08 -7.61 24.48
CA ILE A 305 -1.06 -6.86 23.92
C ILE A 305 -2.10 -6.58 25.00
N LYS A 306 -2.43 -7.54 25.86
CA LYS A 306 -3.38 -7.37 26.96
C LYS A 306 -2.90 -6.33 27.98
N ILE A 307 -1.62 -6.38 28.35
CA ILE A 307 -1.01 -5.39 29.25
C ILE A 307 -1.04 -4.00 28.60
N ARG A 308 -0.63 -3.90 27.34
CA ARG A 308 -0.64 -2.63 26.57
C ARG A 308 -2.03 -2.00 26.47
N LEU A 309 -3.08 -2.80 26.44
CA LEU A 309 -4.48 -2.35 26.36
C LEU A 309 -5.09 -2.02 27.72
N SER A 310 -4.38 -2.25 28.83
CA SER A 310 -4.88 -1.85 30.14
C SER A 310 -5.07 -0.32 30.21
N PRO A 311 -6.04 0.20 30.98
CA PRO A 311 -6.31 1.63 31.09
C PRO A 311 -5.07 2.44 31.53
N ILE A 312 -4.25 1.86 32.40
CA ILE A 312 -3.01 2.49 32.93
C ILE A 312 -1.99 2.64 31.80
N MET A 313 -1.74 1.59 31.04
CA MET A 313 -0.80 1.61 29.93
C MET A 313 -1.29 2.51 28.79
N ASN A 314 -2.59 2.51 28.48
CA ASN A 314 -3.15 3.43 27.49
C ASN A 314 -2.87 4.90 27.85
N LYS A 315 -3.00 5.27 29.13
CA LYS A 315 -2.68 6.62 29.60
C LYS A 315 -1.18 6.93 29.46
N LEU A 316 -0.32 5.98 29.76
CA LEU A 316 1.14 6.10 29.59
C LEU A 316 1.54 6.24 28.11
N PHE A 317 0.95 5.41 27.22
CA PHE A 317 1.19 5.46 25.78
C PHE A 317 0.68 6.74 25.10
N SER A 318 -0.22 7.49 25.74
CA SER A 318 -0.71 8.78 25.26
C SER A 318 0.25 9.95 25.56
N LEU A 319 1.25 9.78 26.44
CA LEU A 319 2.24 10.80 26.74
C LEU A 319 3.21 10.98 25.55
N LYS A 320 3.39 12.24 25.10
CA LYS A 320 4.29 12.57 23.97
C LYS A 320 5.73 12.08 24.22
N SER A 321 6.26 12.28 25.43
CA SER A 321 7.60 11.83 25.82
C SER A 321 7.79 10.32 25.73
N PHE A 322 6.79 9.54 26.13
CA PHE A 322 6.80 8.10 26.02
C PHE A 322 6.67 7.62 24.54
N GLY A 323 5.88 8.34 23.74
CA GLY A 323 5.81 8.11 22.30
C GLY A 323 7.16 8.30 21.60
N THR A 324 7.91 9.35 21.97
CA THR A 324 9.27 9.61 21.45
C THR A 324 10.25 8.49 21.85
N PHE A 325 10.19 8.05 23.11
CA PHE A 325 10.99 6.91 23.59
C PHE A 325 10.71 5.63 22.82
N LEU A 326 9.42 5.31 22.58
CA LEU A 326 9.02 4.12 21.80
C LEU A 326 9.49 4.18 20.33
N ASN A 327 9.50 5.36 19.73
CA ASN A 327 10.06 5.55 18.38
C ASN A 327 11.59 5.37 18.40
N ALA A 328 12.29 5.93 19.38
CA ALA A 328 13.75 5.80 19.53
C ALA A 328 14.18 4.33 19.72
N THR A 329 13.37 3.53 20.42
CA THR A 329 13.63 2.09 20.63
C THR A 329 13.13 1.19 19.48
N GLY A 330 12.47 1.75 18.46
CA GLY A 330 11.89 0.96 17.35
C GLY A 330 10.62 0.17 17.71
N LEU A 331 10.11 0.32 18.93
CA LEU A 331 8.87 -0.31 19.38
C LEU A 331 7.62 0.35 18.78
N ARG A 332 7.75 1.58 18.29
CA ARG A 332 6.72 2.31 17.56
C ARG A 332 7.29 2.79 16.23
N GLN A 333 6.61 2.47 15.13
CA GLN A 333 7.09 2.77 13.79
C GLN A 333 6.42 4.01 13.17
N ASP A 334 5.22 4.38 13.62
CA ASP A 334 4.45 5.49 13.08
C ASP A 334 4.51 6.72 13.99
N VAL A 335 4.68 7.89 13.37
CA VAL A 335 4.57 9.18 14.03
C VAL A 335 3.17 9.74 13.80
N PHE A 336 2.42 9.95 14.87
CA PHE A 336 1.05 10.48 14.82
C PHE A 336 1.07 11.99 15.10
N ASP A 337 1.58 12.77 14.16
CA ASP A 337 1.46 14.23 14.19
C ASP A 337 0.04 14.63 13.77
N THR A 338 -0.65 15.39 14.59
CA THR A 338 -2.03 15.85 14.33
C THR A 338 -2.08 17.10 13.46
N GLN A 339 -0.93 17.79 13.25
CA GLN A 339 -0.88 18.97 12.41
C GLN A 339 -0.94 18.59 10.92
N ASP A 340 -1.87 19.14 10.20
CA ASP A 340 -2.00 18.93 8.75
C ASP A 340 -1.01 19.80 7.96
N LEU A 341 -0.69 19.35 6.74
CA LEU A 341 0.06 20.15 5.77
C LEU A 341 -0.84 21.26 5.21
N CYS A 342 -0.42 22.50 5.38
CA CYS A 342 -1.04 23.68 4.76
C CYS A 342 -0.11 24.24 3.68
N LEU A 343 -0.26 23.75 2.45
CA LEU A 343 0.52 24.20 1.30
C LEU A 343 -0.03 25.53 0.77
N GLN A 344 0.73 26.61 0.91
CA GLN A 344 0.36 27.93 0.41
C GLN A 344 0.88 28.18 -1.01
N GLN A 345 2.11 27.73 -1.31
CA GLN A 345 2.75 27.97 -2.60
C GLN A 345 3.79 26.89 -2.91
N MET A 346 3.93 26.56 -4.19
CA MET A 346 5.10 25.89 -4.74
C MET A 346 5.81 26.82 -5.73
N CYS A 347 7.14 26.93 -5.60
CA CYS A 347 7.96 27.81 -6.41
C CYS A 347 9.07 27.04 -7.09
N LEU A 348 9.42 27.42 -8.32
CA LEU A 348 10.58 26.93 -9.03
C LEU A 348 11.75 27.90 -8.83
N GLU A 349 12.87 27.39 -8.35
CA GLU A 349 14.17 28.07 -8.37
C GLU A 349 14.84 27.78 -9.72
N THR A 350 14.61 28.67 -10.68
CA THR A 350 15.01 28.44 -12.08
C THR A 350 16.51 28.22 -12.24
N ALA A 351 17.34 28.91 -11.45
CA ALA A 351 18.79 28.78 -11.47
C ALA A 351 19.28 27.36 -11.09
N SER A 352 18.50 26.63 -10.28
CA SER A 352 18.82 25.26 -9.84
C SER A 352 18.19 24.20 -10.73
N CYS A 353 17.26 24.55 -11.63
CA CYS A 353 16.52 23.60 -12.46
C CYS A 353 17.28 23.26 -13.74
N ASP A 354 17.62 21.97 -13.92
CA ASP A 354 18.24 21.44 -15.14
C ASP A 354 17.23 20.94 -16.20
N ASN A 355 15.95 21.20 -16.00
CA ASN A 355 14.84 20.81 -16.87
C ASN A 355 14.78 19.30 -17.20
N CYS A 356 15.17 18.42 -16.26
CA CYS A 356 15.21 16.97 -16.43
C CYS A 356 13.83 16.28 -16.55
N LYS A 357 12.73 17.02 -16.41
CA LYS A 357 11.32 16.55 -16.52
C LYS A 357 10.92 15.42 -15.59
N LYS A 358 11.71 15.07 -14.57
CA LYS A 358 11.32 14.07 -13.57
C LYS A 358 10.05 14.46 -12.83
N CYS A 359 9.89 15.74 -12.48
CA CYS A 359 8.66 16.25 -11.85
C CYS A 359 7.40 15.95 -12.69
N GLN A 360 7.48 16.10 -14.01
CA GLN A 360 6.40 15.75 -14.93
C GLN A 360 6.14 14.25 -15.01
N ALA A 361 7.21 13.43 -15.11
CA ALA A 361 7.11 11.97 -15.18
C ALA A 361 6.43 11.35 -13.95
N TYR A 362 6.54 12.03 -12.81
CA TYR A 362 5.93 11.58 -11.55
C TYR A 362 4.60 12.27 -11.21
N CYS A 363 4.13 13.22 -12.02
CA CYS A 363 2.86 13.91 -11.74
C CYS A 363 1.66 12.99 -11.97
N PRO A 364 0.88 12.63 -10.92
CA PRO A 364 -0.27 11.73 -11.07
C PRO A 364 -1.36 12.28 -12.01
N VAL A 365 -1.51 13.61 -12.03
CA VAL A 365 -2.56 14.28 -12.82
C VAL A 365 -2.07 14.82 -14.16
N GLY A 366 -0.81 14.50 -14.53
CA GLY A 366 -0.28 14.76 -15.87
C GLY A 366 0.00 16.23 -16.19
N LEU A 367 0.31 17.08 -15.19
CA LEU A 367 0.70 18.48 -15.43
C LEU A 367 2.01 18.56 -16.21
N ASN A 368 2.10 19.55 -17.12
CA ASN A 368 3.36 19.88 -17.81
C ASN A 368 4.28 20.64 -16.85
N LEU A 369 5.15 19.91 -16.17
CA LEU A 369 6.06 20.46 -15.16
C LEU A 369 7.49 20.55 -15.70
N PRO A 370 8.26 21.58 -15.28
CA PRO A 370 7.94 22.55 -14.22
C PRO A 370 7.12 23.78 -14.69
N GLU A 371 6.77 23.91 -15.96
CA GLU A 371 6.13 25.10 -16.53
C GLU A 371 4.78 25.44 -15.85
N GLN A 372 3.97 24.43 -15.54
CA GLN A 372 2.66 24.59 -14.86
C GLN A 372 2.76 24.57 -13.33
N LEU A 373 3.93 24.82 -12.75
CA LEU A 373 4.07 24.86 -11.30
C LEU A 373 3.53 26.17 -10.71
N GLN A 374 3.61 27.27 -11.43
CA GLN A 374 3.27 28.62 -10.97
C GLN A 374 2.36 29.34 -11.97
N PRO A 375 1.24 29.96 -11.50
CA PRO A 375 0.66 29.75 -10.16
C PRO A 375 0.28 28.30 -9.95
N LEU A 376 0.05 27.88 -8.69
CA LEU A 376 -0.35 26.50 -8.42
C LEU A 376 -1.56 26.12 -9.28
N HIS A 377 -1.36 25.18 -10.21
CA HIS A 377 -2.37 24.81 -11.20
C HIS A 377 -3.64 24.28 -10.52
N GLU A 378 -4.83 24.66 -11.00
CA GLU A 378 -6.13 24.26 -10.42
C GLU A 378 -6.32 22.72 -10.34
N GLN A 379 -5.74 21.99 -11.29
CA GLN A 379 -5.75 20.53 -11.29
C GLN A 379 -4.73 19.89 -10.34
N CYS A 380 -3.85 20.68 -9.72
CA CYS A 380 -2.86 20.16 -8.81
C CYS A 380 -3.51 19.64 -7.53
N ILE A 381 -3.27 18.36 -7.20
CA ILE A 381 -3.80 17.73 -5.99
C ILE A 381 -2.92 17.96 -4.76
N GLY A 382 -1.75 18.59 -4.90
CA GLY A 382 -0.84 18.89 -3.78
C GLY A 382 -0.11 17.67 -3.20
N CYS A 383 0.06 16.60 -3.97
CA CYS A 383 0.69 15.36 -3.52
C CYS A 383 2.19 15.45 -3.25
N LEU A 384 2.85 16.53 -3.63
CA LEU A 384 4.27 16.82 -3.47
C LEU A 384 5.23 15.84 -4.17
N TYR A 385 4.76 15.01 -5.11
CA TYR A 385 5.65 14.11 -5.84
C TYR A 385 6.71 14.88 -6.61
N CYS A 386 6.33 15.95 -7.33
CA CYS A 386 7.26 16.81 -8.06
C CYS A 386 8.37 17.39 -7.18
N PHE A 387 8.03 17.76 -5.94
CA PHE A 387 8.99 18.22 -4.94
C PHE A 387 9.95 17.10 -4.52
N LEU A 388 9.42 15.92 -4.19
CA LEU A 388 10.19 14.78 -3.67
C LEU A 388 11.12 14.14 -4.71
N VAL A 389 10.80 14.24 -6.01
CA VAL A 389 11.61 13.61 -7.08
C VAL A 389 12.65 14.56 -7.68
N CYS A 390 12.67 15.84 -7.29
CA CYS A 390 13.56 16.81 -7.88
C CYS A 390 15.01 16.60 -7.40
N PRO A 391 15.95 16.11 -8.25
CA PRO A 391 17.32 15.80 -7.81
C PRO A 391 18.10 17.05 -7.47
N LYS A 392 17.74 18.19 -8.08
CA LYS A 392 18.37 19.50 -7.85
C LYS A 392 17.69 20.30 -6.73
N LYS A 393 16.63 19.74 -6.10
CA LYS A 393 15.84 20.45 -5.09
C LYS A 393 15.35 21.82 -5.55
N ALA A 394 15.14 21.98 -6.86
CA ALA A 394 14.76 23.25 -7.47
C ALA A 394 13.31 23.65 -7.16
N ILE A 395 12.45 22.69 -6.78
CA ILE A 395 11.08 22.99 -6.37
C ILE A 395 11.09 23.29 -4.86
N LYS A 396 10.63 24.49 -4.49
CA LYS A 396 10.50 24.94 -3.12
C LYS A 396 9.02 24.97 -2.72
N ILE A 397 8.73 24.69 -1.47
CA ILE A 397 7.37 24.75 -0.89
C ILE A 397 7.32 25.79 0.23
N LYS A 398 6.23 26.56 0.30
CA LYS A 398 5.92 27.51 1.37
C LYS A 398 4.61 27.11 2.03
N GLY A 399 4.55 27.27 3.35
CA GLY A 399 3.40 26.93 4.18
C GLY A 399 3.79 26.21 5.46
N ASP A 400 2.80 25.77 6.22
CA ASP A 400 3.06 24.92 7.38
C ASP A 400 3.13 23.46 6.93
N LEU A 401 4.26 22.84 7.17
CA LEU A 401 4.53 21.48 6.72
C LEU A 401 3.85 20.39 7.57
N GLY A 402 3.40 20.72 8.80
CA GLY A 402 2.72 19.79 9.69
C GLY A 402 3.40 18.42 9.75
N PHE A 403 2.61 17.34 9.59
CA PHE A 403 3.09 15.95 9.57
C PHE A 403 4.16 15.66 8.49
N PHE A 404 4.22 16.47 7.44
CA PHE A 404 5.17 16.26 6.35
C PHE A 404 6.62 16.50 6.76
N LYS A 405 6.87 17.25 7.87
CA LYS A 405 8.21 17.47 8.45
C LYS A 405 8.94 16.14 8.70
N GLU A 406 8.22 15.11 9.15
CA GLU A 406 8.81 13.78 9.39
C GLU A 406 9.29 13.10 8.10
N GLN A 407 8.58 13.33 7.01
CA GLN A 407 8.95 12.78 5.70
C GLN A 407 10.19 13.48 5.12
N LEU A 408 10.38 14.76 5.44
CA LEU A 408 11.55 15.51 4.99
C LEU A 408 12.85 14.96 5.55
N LYS A 409 12.84 14.34 6.73
CA LYS A 409 14.01 13.64 7.27
C LYS A 409 14.52 12.53 6.37
N ARG A 410 13.64 11.98 5.53
CA ARG A 410 13.94 10.92 4.55
C ARG A 410 14.08 11.43 3.12
N TYR A 411 14.04 12.75 2.90
CA TYR A 411 14.04 13.38 1.57
C TYR A 411 15.22 12.90 0.71
N ASP A 412 16.44 12.95 1.23
CA ASP A 412 17.63 12.55 0.46
C ASP A 412 17.67 11.04 0.15
N ALA A 413 17.12 10.21 1.05
CA ALA A 413 17.00 8.78 0.80
C ALA A 413 15.96 8.50 -0.29
N ILE A 414 14.82 9.19 -0.28
CA ILE A 414 13.78 9.09 -1.30
C ILE A 414 14.36 9.53 -2.65
N THR A 415 14.93 10.73 -2.73
CA THR A 415 15.49 11.26 -3.98
C THR A 415 16.56 10.33 -4.56
N ARG A 416 17.49 9.85 -3.74
CA ARG A 416 18.54 8.90 -4.20
C ARG A 416 17.99 7.57 -4.70
N SER A 417 16.91 7.07 -4.10
CA SER A 417 16.34 5.77 -4.48
C SER A 417 15.53 5.80 -5.77
N ILE A 418 15.02 6.99 -6.16
CA ILE A 418 14.14 7.17 -7.33
C ILE A 418 14.81 7.90 -8.49
N THR A 419 15.96 8.54 -8.29
CA THR A 419 16.79 9.16 -9.34
C THR A 419 17.80 8.22 -9.93
#